data_b79b267e6fd290b72441c6677e757b3d
#
_entry.id   b79b267e6fd290b72441c6677e757b3d
#
_cell.length_a   1.000
_cell.length_b   1.000
_cell.length_c   1.000
_cell.angle_alpha   90.00
_cell.angle_beta   90.00
_cell.angle_gamma   90.00
#
_symmetry.space_group_name_H-M   'P 1'
#
loop_
_entity.id
_entity.type
_entity.pdbx_description
1 polymer ?
#
loop_
_entity_poly.entity_id
_entity_poly.type
_entity_poly.pdbx_seq_one_letter_code
_entity_poly.pdbx_strand_id
1 'polypeptide(L)'
;EIASCLVGSEMCIRDRIDGLRLDVAYMLNRNFMKVLVDFVHSKKPEFLMIGEMLHGDYTQLVNPELLDSVTNYECYKGLYSSFNTHNMHEIGYSLNRQFGPEEWTLYKGLPLYNFVDNHDVERIASQLEDKEHLPLIYAMEFAMPGVPGVYYGSEWGMEGKKEQGSDDSLRPRIHKEDLVENELTNYIAQLAKVRAGSPALKYGDYLQLAIAPDVLVFQRRTNEDRIIFAMNCGDGEFTAHFDAQAGCGIDLITGDSVDFGGGLTIQGKTAMIIRTEEVSLP
;
A
#
# COMPACT_ATOMS: atom_id res chain seq x y z
N GLU A 1 -17.85 27.55 19.27
CA GLU A 1 -18.12 27.40 17.80
C GLU A 1 -17.93 25.96 17.31
N ILE A 2 -16.99 25.19 17.87
CA ILE A 2 -16.80 23.76 17.52
C ILE A 2 -18.06 22.92 17.84
N ALA A 3 -18.78 23.23 18.91
CA ALA A 3 -19.99 22.49 19.32
C ALA A 3 -21.16 22.62 18.32
N SER A 4 -21.30 23.74 17.61
CA SER A 4 -22.39 23.92 16.63
C SER A 4 -22.16 23.18 15.32
N CYS A 5 -20.91 22.92 14.96
CA CYS A 5 -20.56 22.05 13.81
C CYS A 5 -20.77 20.57 14.13
N LEU A 6 -20.76 20.17 15.41
CA LEU A 6 -20.86 18.77 15.83
C LEU A 6 -22.32 18.27 15.92
N VAL A 7 -23.31 19.13 16.00
CA VAL A 7 -24.74 18.73 16.17
C VAL A 7 -25.29 17.95 14.98
N GLY A 8 -24.78 18.20 13.76
CA GLY A 8 -25.05 17.35 12.59
C GLY A 8 -24.09 16.16 12.45
N SER A 9 -22.90 16.29 13.02
CA SER A 9 -21.81 15.30 12.89
C SER A 9 -22.07 14.04 13.73
N GLU A 10 -22.71 14.16 14.90
CA GLU A 10 -22.98 13.02 15.77
C GLU A 10 -23.88 11.96 15.09
N MET A 11 -24.93 12.40 14.39
CA MET A 11 -25.82 11.51 13.63
C MET A 11 -25.08 10.93 12.40
N CYS A 12 -24.23 11.71 11.75
CA CYS A 12 -23.42 11.23 10.63
C CYS A 12 -22.38 10.20 11.09
N ILE A 13 -21.70 10.44 12.21
CA ILE A 13 -20.72 9.51 12.79
C ILE A 13 -21.39 8.19 13.14
N ARG A 14 -22.52 8.21 13.83
CA ARG A 14 -23.21 7.00 14.27
C ARG A 14 -23.74 6.15 13.11
N ASP A 15 -24.32 6.78 12.10
CA ASP A 15 -25.22 6.09 11.17
C ASP A 15 -24.71 6.09 9.71
N ARG A 16 -23.71 6.88 9.33
CA ARG A 16 -23.42 7.18 7.92
C ARG A 16 -21.98 7.15 7.50
N ILE A 17 -21.02 7.36 8.38
CA ILE A 17 -19.58 7.35 8.04
C ILE A 17 -18.82 6.39 8.93
N ASP A 18 -17.74 5.83 8.40
CA ASP A 18 -16.93 4.81 9.08
C ASP A 18 -15.60 5.35 9.57
N GLY A 19 -15.24 6.57 9.20
CA GLY A 19 -13.99 7.19 9.62
C GLY A 19 -13.84 8.65 9.18
N LEU A 20 -12.77 9.27 9.65
CA LEU A 20 -12.33 10.62 9.27
C LEU A 20 -10.87 10.61 8.82
N ARG A 21 -10.58 11.37 7.78
CA ARG A 21 -9.22 11.75 7.43
C ARG A 21 -8.96 13.18 7.91
N LEU A 22 -7.95 13.35 8.75
CA LEU A 22 -7.52 14.65 9.25
C LEU A 22 -6.47 15.24 8.33
N ASP A 23 -6.78 16.38 7.77
CA ASP A 23 -5.86 17.17 6.95
C ASP A 23 -4.73 17.72 7.79
N VAL A 24 -3.49 17.71 7.27
CA VAL A 24 -2.30 18.26 7.92
C VAL A 24 -2.19 17.82 9.40
N ALA A 25 -2.44 16.56 9.69
CA ALA A 25 -2.57 16.04 11.06
C ALA A 25 -1.34 16.32 11.94
N TYR A 26 -0.14 16.35 11.35
CA TYR A 26 1.10 16.65 12.07
C TYR A 26 1.18 18.10 12.62
N MET A 27 0.34 19.00 12.12
CA MET A 27 0.23 20.39 12.61
C MET A 27 -0.91 20.61 13.60
N LEU A 28 -1.80 19.63 13.77
CA LEU A 28 -2.94 19.74 14.68
C LEU A 28 -2.51 19.63 16.14
N ASN A 29 -3.25 20.32 17.00
CA ASN A 29 -3.05 20.22 18.45
C ASN A 29 -3.41 18.78 18.93
N ARG A 30 -2.48 18.12 19.60
CA ARG A 30 -2.63 16.72 20.05
C ARG A 30 -3.76 16.54 21.07
N ASN A 31 -3.96 17.53 21.96
CA ASN A 31 -5.07 17.47 22.92
C ASN A 31 -6.41 17.54 22.20
N PHE A 32 -6.51 18.37 21.15
CA PHE A 32 -7.71 18.42 20.31
C PHE A 32 -7.94 17.08 19.61
N MET A 33 -6.92 16.47 19.01
CA MET A 33 -7.05 15.16 18.38
C MET A 33 -7.49 14.08 19.35
N LYS A 34 -6.90 14.04 20.55
CA LYS A 34 -7.30 13.09 21.60
C LYS A 34 -8.77 13.24 21.98
N VAL A 35 -9.23 14.47 22.23
CA VAL A 35 -10.64 14.74 22.54
C VAL A 35 -11.56 14.33 21.39
N LEU A 36 -11.14 14.56 20.13
CA LEU A 36 -11.90 14.15 18.95
C LEU A 36 -11.97 12.63 18.84
N VAL A 37 -10.84 11.93 19.00
CA VAL A 37 -10.78 10.45 18.98
C VAL A 37 -11.64 9.85 20.07
N ASP A 38 -11.50 10.30 21.32
CA ASP A 38 -12.31 9.85 22.44
C ASP A 38 -13.82 10.07 22.17
N PHE A 39 -14.17 11.22 21.57
CA PHE A 39 -15.54 11.53 21.21
C PHE A 39 -16.09 10.58 20.15
N VAL A 40 -15.39 10.40 19.03
CA VAL A 40 -15.90 9.55 17.93
C VAL A 40 -15.99 8.09 18.36
N HIS A 41 -14.98 7.57 19.08
CA HIS A 41 -15.01 6.19 19.59
C HIS A 41 -16.10 5.96 20.67
N SER A 42 -16.49 7.01 21.42
CA SER A 42 -17.64 6.92 22.33
C SER A 42 -18.96 6.70 21.58
N LYS A 43 -19.05 7.09 20.29
CA LYS A 43 -20.23 6.95 19.45
C LYS A 43 -20.19 5.70 18.59
N LYS A 44 -19.01 5.38 18.06
CA LYS A 44 -18.76 4.25 17.18
C LYS A 44 -17.34 3.72 17.47
N PRO A 45 -17.20 2.66 18.30
CA PRO A 45 -15.90 2.17 18.74
C PRO A 45 -14.94 1.79 17.61
N GLU A 46 -15.48 1.30 16.48
CA GLU A 46 -14.72 0.90 15.28
C GLU A 46 -14.49 2.04 14.29
N PHE A 47 -14.71 3.30 14.71
CA PHE A 47 -14.55 4.47 13.84
C PHE A 47 -13.08 4.70 13.47
N LEU A 48 -12.77 4.72 12.18
CA LEU A 48 -11.39 4.82 11.68
C LEU A 48 -10.91 6.28 11.67
N MET A 49 -9.74 6.52 12.24
CA MET A 49 -9.09 7.82 12.26
C MET A 49 -7.78 7.77 11.47
N ILE A 50 -7.74 8.44 10.32
CA ILE A 50 -6.55 8.53 9.47
C ILE A 50 -6.04 9.97 9.45
N GLY A 51 -4.74 10.17 9.62
CA GLY A 51 -4.10 11.48 9.51
C GLY A 51 -3.28 11.65 8.25
N GLU A 52 -3.30 12.83 7.67
CA GLU A 52 -2.28 13.18 6.71
C GLU A 52 -0.98 13.54 7.44
N MET A 53 0.11 12.85 7.06
CA MET A 53 1.44 13.13 7.56
C MET A 53 2.45 13.02 6.43
N LEU A 54 3.09 14.16 6.11
CA LEU A 54 4.04 14.24 4.99
C LEU A 54 5.43 13.76 5.38
N HIS A 55 5.84 13.98 6.63
CA HIS A 55 7.17 13.66 7.14
C HIS A 55 7.18 13.57 8.67
N GLY A 56 8.27 13.05 9.21
CA GLY A 56 8.47 12.93 10.65
C GLY A 56 8.27 11.50 11.15
N ASP A 57 8.19 11.34 12.46
CA ASP A 57 8.00 10.06 13.11
C ASP A 57 6.49 9.73 13.23
N TYR A 58 6.04 8.75 12.47
CA TYR A 58 4.63 8.35 12.38
C TYR A 58 4.08 7.83 13.73
N THR A 59 4.92 7.26 14.60
CA THR A 59 4.49 6.78 15.93
C THR A 59 3.97 7.89 16.82
N GLN A 60 4.33 9.13 16.52
CA GLN A 60 3.83 10.28 17.26
C GLN A 60 2.33 10.51 17.07
N LEU A 61 1.76 10.04 15.96
CA LEU A 61 0.33 10.16 15.67
C LEU A 61 -0.38 8.81 15.65
N VAL A 62 0.31 7.74 15.20
CA VAL A 62 -0.27 6.39 15.16
C VAL A 62 0.04 5.66 16.46
N ASN A 63 -0.91 5.72 17.38
CA ASN A 63 -0.83 5.06 18.70
C ASN A 63 -2.24 4.92 19.29
N PRO A 64 -2.42 4.11 20.34
CA PRO A 64 -3.74 3.82 20.92
C PRO A 64 -4.54 5.03 21.43
N GLU A 65 -3.91 6.19 21.60
CA GLU A 65 -4.57 7.40 22.12
C GLU A 65 -4.96 8.39 21.02
N LEU A 66 -4.46 8.21 19.79
CA LEU A 66 -4.64 9.19 18.72
C LEU A 66 -5.22 8.53 17.45
N LEU A 67 -4.42 8.32 16.43
CA LEU A 67 -4.88 7.90 15.11
C LEU A 67 -4.59 6.42 14.86
N ASP A 68 -5.44 5.78 14.09
CA ASP A 68 -5.23 4.38 13.67
C ASP A 68 -4.19 4.27 12.56
N SER A 69 -4.07 5.30 11.71
CA SER A 69 -3.16 5.29 10.56
C SER A 69 -2.77 6.71 10.15
N VAL A 70 -1.69 6.81 9.40
CA VAL A 70 -1.29 8.04 8.67
C VAL A 70 -0.83 7.69 7.27
N THR A 71 -0.83 8.70 6.38
CA THR A 71 -0.33 8.60 5.00
C THR A 71 1.16 8.29 4.95
N ASN A 72 1.55 7.29 4.18
CA ASN A 72 2.94 6.82 4.06
C ASN A 72 3.65 7.48 2.86
N TYR A 73 3.96 8.77 2.98
CA TYR A 73 4.66 9.52 1.92
C TYR A 73 6.08 9.03 1.66
N GLU A 74 6.75 8.39 2.63
CA GLU A 74 8.07 7.80 2.41
C GLU A 74 8.00 6.65 1.40
N CYS A 75 7.06 5.71 1.58
CA CYS A 75 6.86 4.64 0.60
C CYS A 75 6.32 5.16 -0.73
N TYR A 76 5.41 6.14 -0.73
CA TYR A 76 4.96 6.79 -1.97
C TYR A 76 6.14 7.26 -2.81
N LYS A 77 7.07 8.02 -2.21
CA LYS A 77 8.26 8.49 -2.94
C LYS A 77 9.13 7.33 -3.41
N GLY A 78 9.40 6.37 -2.53
CA GLY A 78 10.21 5.19 -2.85
C GLY A 78 9.61 4.35 -3.98
N LEU A 79 8.27 4.23 -4.03
CA LEU A 79 7.59 3.50 -5.09
C LEU A 79 7.90 4.09 -6.46
N TYR A 80 7.40 5.29 -6.79
CA TYR A 80 7.57 5.81 -8.15
C TYR A 80 9.04 6.05 -8.53
N SER A 81 9.87 6.48 -7.58
CA SER A 81 11.28 6.72 -7.82
C SER A 81 12.02 5.44 -8.19
N SER A 82 11.75 4.34 -7.49
CA SER A 82 12.39 3.04 -7.77
C SER A 82 12.09 2.52 -9.17
N PHE A 83 10.84 2.68 -9.64
CA PHE A 83 10.46 2.28 -10.99
C PHE A 83 11.11 3.16 -12.07
N ASN A 84 11.07 4.48 -11.90
CA ASN A 84 11.63 5.41 -12.88
C ASN A 84 13.16 5.36 -12.97
N THR A 85 13.86 5.05 -11.88
CA THR A 85 15.32 4.99 -11.85
C THR A 85 15.86 3.57 -12.00
N HIS A 86 15.01 2.57 -12.16
CA HIS A 86 15.39 1.16 -12.16
C HIS A 86 16.25 0.81 -10.94
N ASN A 87 15.78 1.23 -9.75
CA ASN A 87 16.51 1.07 -8.49
C ASN A 87 15.59 0.63 -7.33
N MET A 88 15.25 -0.65 -7.31
CA MET A 88 14.40 -1.23 -6.25
C MET A 88 15.04 -1.15 -4.86
N HIS A 89 16.33 -0.83 -4.75
CA HIS A 89 16.98 -0.63 -3.45
C HIS A 89 16.39 0.56 -2.69
N GLU A 90 15.83 1.57 -3.36
CA GLU A 90 15.22 2.73 -2.69
C GLU A 90 13.95 2.31 -1.92
N ILE A 91 12.99 1.67 -2.58
CA ILE A 91 11.77 1.19 -1.90
C ILE A 91 12.08 0.03 -0.94
N GLY A 92 13.01 -0.87 -1.30
CA GLY A 92 13.47 -1.95 -0.42
C GLY A 92 14.05 -1.43 0.90
N TYR A 93 14.83 -0.35 0.84
CA TYR A 93 15.34 0.31 2.05
C TYR A 93 14.20 0.88 2.91
N SER A 94 13.24 1.60 2.29
CA SER A 94 12.10 2.16 3.02
C SER A 94 11.26 1.07 3.68
N LEU A 95 10.99 -0.04 2.98
CA LEU A 95 10.25 -1.17 3.54
C LEU A 95 11.00 -1.84 4.70
N ASN A 96 12.30 -2.09 4.56
CA ASN A 96 13.11 -2.66 5.64
C ASN A 96 13.17 -1.73 6.85
N ARG A 97 13.36 -0.43 6.63
CA ARG A 97 13.40 0.58 7.69
C ARG A 97 12.07 0.68 8.44
N GLN A 98 10.96 0.58 7.73
CA GLN A 98 9.62 0.72 8.33
C GLN A 98 9.10 -0.58 8.95
N PHE A 99 9.33 -1.73 8.31
CA PHE A 99 8.61 -2.97 8.61
C PHE A 99 9.52 -4.21 8.76
N GLY A 100 10.83 -4.07 8.59
CA GLY A 100 11.80 -5.17 8.63
C GLY A 100 11.83 -5.94 9.95
N PRO A 101 12.62 -7.01 10.02
CA PRO A 101 12.71 -7.85 11.21
C PRO A 101 13.60 -7.27 12.31
N GLU A 102 14.42 -6.27 12.00
CA GLU A 102 15.45 -5.74 12.87
C GLU A 102 14.89 -4.93 14.06
N GLU A 103 15.63 -4.87 15.15
CA GLU A 103 15.24 -4.11 16.36
C GLU A 103 15.11 -2.59 16.12
N TRP A 104 15.85 -2.06 15.14
CA TRP A 104 15.81 -0.64 14.78
C TRP A 104 14.64 -0.26 13.84
N THR A 105 13.81 -1.22 13.47
CA THR A 105 12.64 -1.01 12.62
C THR A 105 11.64 -0.06 13.28
N LEU A 106 11.15 0.94 12.52
CA LEU A 106 10.40 2.06 13.10
C LEU A 106 8.91 1.76 13.30
N TYR A 107 8.27 1.08 12.35
CA TYR A 107 6.80 1.05 12.26
C TYR A 107 6.25 -0.38 12.13
N LYS A 108 6.97 -1.35 12.67
CA LYS A 108 6.54 -2.75 12.66
C LYS A 108 5.14 -2.90 13.29
N GLY A 109 4.21 -3.47 12.51
CA GLY A 109 2.82 -3.70 12.94
C GLY A 109 1.91 -2.48 12.82
N LEU A 110 2.40 -1.29 12.42
CA LEU A 110 1.53 -0.14 12.18
C LEU A 110 0.84 -0.24 10.81
N PRO A 111 -0.49 -0.04 10.74
CA PRO A 111 -1.25 -0.11 9.51
C PRO A 111 -1.19 1.22 8.74
N LEU A 112 -0.02 1.61 8.24
CA LEU A 112 0.14 2.86 7.50
C LEU A 112 -0.66 2.85 6.20
N TYR A 113 -1.30 3.98 5.87
CA TYR A 113 -2.05 4.17 4.63
C TYR A 113 -1.08 4.42 3.47
N ASN A 114 -0.92 3.42 2.62
CA ASN A 114 -0.10 3.49 1.41
C ASN A 114 -0.92 4.01 0.23
N PHE A 115 -0.25 4.64 -0.71
CA PHE A 115 -0.84 5.11 -1.95
C PHE A 115 0.26 5.27 -3.02
N VAL A 116 -0.11 5.19 -4.27
CA VAL A 116 0.76 5.49 -5.42
C VAL A 116 0.53 6.88 -5.96
N ASP A 117 -0.65 7.44 -5.73
CA ASP A 117 -1.01 8.83 -5.96
C ASP A 117 -2.17 9.27 -5.07
N ASN A 118 -2.44 10.57 -5.03
CA ASN A 118 -3.58 11.17 -4.33
C ASN A 118 -3.96 12.52 -4.97
N HIS A 119 -4.84 13.27 -4.29
CA HIS A 119 -5.34 14.56 -4.77
C HIS A 119 -4.33 15.72 -4.71
N ASP A 120 -3.16 15.55 -4.11
CA ASP A 120 -2.14 16.59 -3.90
C ASP A 120 -0.84 16.31 -4.68
N VAL A 121 -0.70 15.12 -5.27
CA VAL A 121 0.46 14.73 -6.05
C VAL A 121 0.05 14.35 -7.49
N GLU A 122 1.01 14.30 -8.38
CA GLU A 122 0.76 13.88 -9.77
C GLU A 122 0.20 12.46 -9.82
N ARG A 123 -0.72 12.23 -10.77
CA ARG A 123 -1.27 10.90 -11.02
C ARG A 123 -0.16 9.93 -11.37
N ILE A 124 -0.21 8.73 -10.82
CA ILE A 124 0.85 7.74 -11.04
C ILE A 124 1.04 7.40 -12.51
N ALA A 125 -0.06 7.36 -13.28
CA ALA A 125 -0.01 7.18 -14.73
C ALA A 125 0.73 8.30 -15.48
N SER A 126 0.82 9.52 -14.91
CA SER A 126 1.63 10.62 -15.45
C SER A 126 3.06 10.65 -14.93
N GLN A 127 3.28 10.07 -13.74
CA GLN A 127 4.55 10.13 -13.04
C GLN A 127 5.51 9.02 -13.47
N LEU A 128 4.99 7.84 -13.84
CA LEU A 128 5.80 6.75 -14.38
C LEU A 128 6.31 7.07 -15.79
N GLU A 129 7.61 6.91 -16.00
CA GLU A 129 8.26 7.05 -17.30
C GLU A 129 7.87 5.91 -18.24
N ASP A 130 7.86 4.67 -17.74
CA ASP A 130 7.33 3.50 -18.44
C ASP A 130 5.91 3.15 -17.94
N LYS A 131 4.93 3.22 -18.84
CA LYS A 131 3.53 2.91 -18.53
C LYS A 131 3.28 1.43 -18.27
N GLU A 132 4.14 0.55 -18.74
CA GLU A 132 4.04 -0.89 -18.46
C GLU A 132 4.32 -1.22 -16.99
N HIS A 133 4.93 -0.29 -16.25
CA HIS A 133 5.13 -0.41 -14.81
C HIS A 133 3.85 -0.13 -13.99
N LEU A 134 2.79 0.41 -14.60
CA LEU A 134 1.57 0.77 -13.87
C LEU A 134 0.90 -0.42 -13.14
N PRO A 135 0.72 -1.61 -13.76
CA PRO A 135 0.24 -2.79 -13.04
C PRO A 135 1.20 -3.25 -11.93
N LEU A 136 2.51 -3.14 -12.15
CA LEU A 136 3.53 -3.62 -11.21
C LEU A 136 3.55 -2.81 -9.92
N ILE A 137 3.42 -1.47 -10.02
CA ILE A 137 3.41 -0.60 -8.85
C ILE A 137 2.19 -0.85 -7.97
N TYR A 138 1.02 -1.13 -8.58
CA TYR A 138 -0.17 -1.56 -7.84
C TYR A 138 0.02 -2.94 -7.20
N ALA A 139 0.61 -3.90 -7.92
CA ALA A 139 0.92 -5.21 -7.34
C ALA A 139 1.78 -5.07 -6.09
N MET A 140 2.81 -4.21 -6.13
CA MET A 140 3.67 -3.92 -4.98
C MET A 140 2.88 -3.24 -3.85
N GLU A 141 2.07 -2.22 -4.15
CA GLU A 141 1.25 -1.52 -3.16
C GLU A 141 0.31 -2.47 -2.42
N PHE A 142 -0.34 -3.38 -3.14
CA PHE A 142 -1.24 -4.38 -2.54
C PHE A 142 -0.52 -5.49 -1.78
N ALA A 143 0.76 -5.75 -2.07
CA ALA A 143 1.55 -6.79 -1.39
C ALA A 143 2.31 -6.28 -0.16
N MET A 144 2.74 -5.02 -0.15
CA MET A 144 3.53 -4.45 0.96
C MET A 144 2.73 -4.30 2.25
N PRO A 145 3.40 -4.14 3.43
CA PRO A 145 2.75 -3.84 4.69
C PRO A 145 1.98 -2.52 4.66
N GLY A 146 0.92 -2.42 5.46
CA GLY A 146 0.05 -1.24 5.52
C GLY A 146 -1.29 -1.47 4.84
N VAL A 147 -2.01 -0.40 4.52
CA VAL A 147 -3.34 -0.42 3.90
C VAL A 147 -3.23 0.25 2.53
N PRO A 148 -3.44 -0.46 1.42
CA PRO A 148 -3.38 0.14 0.09
C PRO A 148 -4.57 1.06 -0.15
N GLY A 149 -4.33 2.19 -0.80
CA GLY A 149 -5.34 3.19 -1.12
C GLY A 149 -5.30 3.61 -2.58
N VAL A 150 -6.32 3.26 -3.33
CA VAL A 150 -6.46 3.63 -4.74
C VAL A 150 -7.22 4.96 -4.85
N TYR A 151 -6.58 5.96 -5.44
CA TYR A 151 -7.21 7.26 -5.67
C TYR A 151 -8.16 7.18 -6.87
N TYR A 152 -9.36 7.79 -6.74
CA TYR A 152 -10.39 7.69 -7.78
C TYR A 152 -9.88 8.11 -9.15
N GLY A 153 -10.16 7.31 -10.15
CA GLY A 153 -9.70 7.51 -11.53
C GLY A 153 -8.36 6.86 -11.84
N SER A 154 -7.50 6.63 -10.85
CA SER A 154 -6.18 6.01 -11.07
C SER A 154 -6.30 4.53 -11.42
N GLU A 155 -7.36 3.86 -10.98
CA GLU A 155 -7.70 2.48 -11.37
C GLU A 155 -8.05 2.34 -12.86
N TRP A 156 -8.39 3.45 -13.55
CA TRP A 156 -8.56 3.48 -15.01
C TRP A 156 -7.31 3.96 -15.74
N GLY A 157 -6.21 4.24 -15.02
CA GLY A 157 -5.00 4.78 -15.59
C GLY A 157 -5.11 6.25 -15.98
N MET A 158 -5.98 7.02 -15.30
CA MET A 158 -6.12 8.46 -15.57
C MET A 158 -4.82 9.20 -15.34
N GLU A 159 -4.48 10.06 -16.30
CA GLU A 159 -3.34 10.96 -16.22
C GLU A 159 -3.72 12.31 -15.58
N GLY A 160 -2.76 12.97 -14.97
CA GLY A 160 -2.88 14.33 -14.42
C GLY A 160 -1.56 14.80 -13.84
N LYS A 161 -1.16 15.99 -14.23
CA LYS A 161 0.06 16.65 -13.70
C LYS A 161 -0.33 17.88 -12.92
N LYS A 162 0.49 18.23 -11.93
CA LYS A 162 0.31 19.43 -11.13
C LYS A 162 0.54 20.67 -11.99
N GLU A 163 -0.44 21.56 -12.04
CA GLU A 163 -0.37 22.81 -12.79
C GLU A 163 -0.17 23.99 -11.83
N GLN A 164 0.45 25.07 -12.32
CA GLN A 164 0.64 26.24 -11.49
C GLN A 164 -0.71 26.95 -11.27
N GLY A 165 -1.18 26.95 -10.02
CA GLY A 165 -2.40 27.64 -9.61
C GLY A 165 -3.71 26.89 -9.84
N SER A 166 -3.65 25.60 -10.27
CA SER A 166 -4.82 24.75 -10.37
C SER A 166 -4.47 23.29 -10.02
N ASP A 167 -5.39 22.63 -9.33
CA ASP A 167 -5.36 21.18 -9.08
C ASP A 167 -6.40 20.42 -9.93
N ASP A 168 -7.03 21.07 -10.91
CA ASP A 168 -8.15 20.49 -11.67
C ASP A 168 -7.74 19.21 -12.41
N SER A 169 -6.52 19.15 -12.94
CA SER A 169 -5.99 17.96 -13.60
C SER A 169 -5.82 16.77 -12.64
N LEU A 170 -5.59 17.05 -11.35
CA LEU A 170 -5.47 16.01 -10.32
C LEU A 170 -6.84 15.58 -9.77
N ARG A 171 -7.85 16.46 -9.84
CA ARG A 171 -9.19 16.29 -9.25
C ARG A 171 -10.31 16.41 -10.31
N PRO A 172 -10.21 15.73 -11.47
CA PRO A 172 -11.17 15.87 -12.53
C PRO A 172 -12.55 15.37 -12.09
N ARG A 173 -13.60 16.01 -12.63
CA ARG A 173 -14.93 15.46 -12.52
C ARG A 173 -15.04 14.25 -13.46
N ILE A 174 -15.38 13.09 -12.92
CA ILE A 174 -15.60 11.87 -13.68
C ILE A 174 -17.11 11.67 -13.89
N HIS A 175 -17.52 11.42 -15.12
CA HIS A 175 -18.88 11.05 -15.44
C HIS A 175 -18.99 9.53 -15.52
N LYS A 176 -20.11 8.99 -15.04
CA LYS A 176 -20.29 7.53 -14.95
C LYS A 176 -20.20 6.85 -16.32
N GLU A 177 -20.63 7.54 -17.36
CA GLU A 177 -20.56 7.10 -18.76
C GLU A 177 -19.14 6.97 -19.31
N ASP A 178 -18.16 7.64 -18.68
CA ASP A 178 -16.75 7.61 -19.08
C ASP A 178 -16.00 6.43 -18.43
N LEU A 179 -16.63 5.77 -17.45
CA LEU A 179 -16.04 4.67 -16.70
C LEU A 179 -16.20 3.35 -17.45
N VAL A 180 -15.22 3.02 -18.27
CA VAL A 180 -15.15 1.73 -18.96
C VAL A 180 -14.11 0.85 -18.31
N GLU A 181 -14.51 -0.34 -17.84
CA GLU A 181 -13.58 -1.31 -17.30
C GLU A 181 -12.48 -1.63 -18.32
N ASN A 182 -11.25 -1.68 -17.86
CA ASN A 182 -10.07 -2.00 -18.65
C ASN A 182 -9.20 -3.06 -17.93
N GLU A 183 -8.10 -3.46 -18.55
CA GLU A 183 -7.21 -4.47 -17.99
C GLU A 183 -6.66 -4.07 -16.63
N LEU A 184 -6.29 -2.79 -16.43
CA LEU A 184 -5.79 -2.28 -15.15
C LEU A 184 -6.85 -2.34 -14.06
N THR A 185 -8.08 -1.91 -14.36
CA THR A 185 -9.21 -1.96 -13.41
C THR A 185 -9.45 -3.39 -12.94
N ASN A 186 -9.47 -4.34 -13.89
CA ASN A 186 -9.67 -5.77 -13.60
C ASN A 186 -8.50 -6.34 -12.77
N TYR A 187 -7.28 -5.94 -13.09
CA TYR A 187 -6.09 -6.37 -12.35
C TYR A 187 -6.10 -5.85 -10.91
N ILE A 188 -6.39 -4.57 -10.69
CA ILE A 188 -6.51 -3.98 -9.35
C ILE A 188 -7.64 -4.67 -8.55
N ALA A 189 -8.76 -4.96 -9.18
CA ALA A 189 -9.85 -5.71 -8.53
C ALA A 189 -9.41 -7.13 -8.13
N GLN A 190 -8.58 -7.79 -8.94
CA GLN A 190 -7.98 -9.09 -8.61
C GLN A 190 -7.00 -8.97 -7.43
N LEU A 191 -6.11 -7.97 -7.44
CA LEU A 191 -5.18 -7.70 -6.33
C LEU A 191 -5.94 -7.48 -5.02
N ALA A 192 -7.04 -6.70 -5.06
CA ALA A 192 -7.89 -6.46 -3.90
C ALA A 192 -8.51 -7.75 -3.35
N LYS A 193 -9.00 -8.64 -4.23
CA LYS A 193 -9.52 -9.97 -3.83
C LYS A 193 -8.44 -10.85 -3.22
N VAL A 194 -7.26 -10.92 -3.84
CA VAL A 194 -6.11 -11.68 -3.33
C VAL A 194 -5.73 -11.20 -1.94
N ARG A 195 -5.61 -9.87 -1.75
CA ARG A 195 -5.28 -9.30 -0.45
C ARG A 195 -6.38 -9.55 0.59
N ALA A 196 -7.65 -9.40 0.23
CA ALA A 196 -8.77 -9.67 1.12
C ALA A 196 -8.80 -11.12 1.62
N GLY A 197 -8.38 -12.07 0.77
CA GLY A 197 -8.30 -13.50 1.07
C GLY A 197 -7.00 -13.96 1.77
N SER A 198 -6.06 -13.04 2.07
CA SER A 198 -4.77 -13.38 2.68
C SER A 198 -4.54 -12.66 4.01
N PRO A 199 -4.56 -13.37 5.14
CA PRO A 199 -4.11 -12.83 6.42
C PRO A 199 -2.68 -12.31 6.38
N ALA A 200 -1.77 -13.00 5.68
CA ALA A 200 -0.38 -12.59 5.53
C ALA A 200 -0.25 -11.22 4.87
N LEU A 201 -0.96 -10.96 3.77
CA LEU A 201 -0.93 -9.66 3.10
C LEU A 201 -1.53 -8.54 3.96
N LYS A 202 -2.53 -8.84 4.78
CA LYS A 202 -3.17 -7.85 5.67
C LYS A 202 -2.34 -7.54 6.92
N TYR A 203 -1.86 -8.58 7.61
CA TYR A 203 -1.33 -8.47 8.97
C TYR A 203 0.06 -9.09 9.16
N GLY A 204 0.58 -9.77 8.14
CA GLY A 204 1.83 -10.53 8.24
C GLY A 204 3.06 -9.65 8.44
N ASP A 205 4.07 -10.21 9.08
CA ASP A 205 5.41 -9.64 9.15
C ASP A 205 6.04 -9.53 7.76
N TYR A 206 6.96 -8.59 7.61
CA TYR A 206 7.71 -8.36 6.38
C TYR A 206 9.15 -8.86 6.51
N LEU A 207 9.64 -9.54 5.47
CA LEU A 207 11.04 -9.93 5.34
C LEU A 207 11.47 -9.82 3.88
N GLN A 208 12.48 -9.01 3.58
CA GLN A 208 13.10 -8.97 2.26
C GLN A 208 13.90 -10.25 2.02
N LEU A 209 13.66 -10.93 0.89
CA LEU A 209 14.31 -12.18 0.53
C LEU A 209 15.41 -11.98 -0.52
N ALA A 210 15.15 -11.17 -1.54
CA ALA A 210 16.12 -10.83 -2.57
C ALA A 210 15.87 -9.43 -3.11
N ILE A 211 16.94 -8.78 -3.59
CA ILE A 211 16.87 -7.46 -4.20
C ILE A 211 17.96 -7.31 -5.27
N ALA A 212 17.59 -6.68 -6.38
CA ALA A 212 18.47 -6.26 -7.47
C ALA A 212 17.93 -4.93 -8.03
N PRO A 213 18.62 -4.24 -8.95
CA PRO A 213 18.16 -2.97 -9.47
C PRO A 213 16.70 -2.95 -9.94
N ASP A 214 16.26 -3.96 -10.71
CA ASP A 214 14.90 -4.08 -11.22
C ASP A 214 14.03 -5.08 -10.47
N VAL A 215 14.59 -5.78 -9.47
CA VAL A 215 13.93 -6.91 -8.82
C VAL A 215 13.79 -6.69 -7.32
N LEU A 216 12.60 -6.99 -6.80
CA LEU A 216 12.37 -7.06 -5.38
C LEU A 216 11.55 -8.31 -5.05
N VAL A 217 12.07 -9.11 -4.10
CA VAL A 217 11.38 -10.28 -3.55
C VAL A 217 11.28 -10.13 -2.04
N PHE A 218 10.07 -10.25 -1.51
CA PHE A 218 9.85 -10.24 -0.07
C PHE A 218 8.78 -11.22 0.37
N GLN A 219 8.82 -11.58 1.63
CA GLN A 219 7.84 -12.41 2.29
C GLN A 219 6.90 -11.56 3.15
N ARG A 220 5.62 -11.96 3.16
CA ARG A 220 4.63 -11.61 4.17
C ARG A 220 4.20 -12.89 4.87
N ARG A 221 4.19 -12.90 6.21
CA ARG A 221 3.90 -14.12 6.97
C ARG A 221 3.09 -13.84 8.23
N THR A 222 2.08 -14.69 8.46
CA THR A 222 1.42 -14.92 9.76
C THR A 222 1.69 -16.36 10.19
N ASN A 223 1.08 -16.80 11.29
CA ASN A 223 1.15 -18.20 11.70
C ASN A 223 0.38 -19.15 10.76
N GLU A 224 -0.57 -18.63 9.98
CA GLU A 224 -1.54 -19.42 9.19
C GLU A 224 -1.39 -19.22 7.68
N ASP A 225 -0.70 -18.18 7.25
CA ASP A 225 -0.62 -17.82 5.82
C ASP A 225 0.76 -17.23 5.51
N ARG A 226 1.31 -17.63 4.38
CA ARG A 226 2.61 -17.16 3.92
C ARG A 226 2.58 -16.86 2.44
N ILE A 227 2.97 -15.64 2.12
CA ILE A 227 3.04 -15.11 0.75
C ILE A 227 4.48 -14.71 0.44
N ILE A 228 4.97 -15.08 -0.72
CA ILE A 228 6.15 -14.51 -1.36
C ILE A 228 5.67 -13.60 -2.49
N PHE A 229 5.97 -12.32 -2.38
CA PHE A 229 5.85 -11.38 -3.48
C PHE A 229 7.16 -11.33 -4.23
N ALA A 230 7.11 -11.42 -5.55
CA ALA A 230 8.27 -11.30 -6.42
C ALA A 230 7.92 -10.42 -7.61
N MET A 231 8.78 -9.46 -7.93
CA MET A 231 8.58 -8.52 -9.03
C MET A 231 9.88 -8.24 -9.74
N ASN A 232 9.79 -8.10 -11.06
CA ASN A 232 10.85 -7.66 -11.95
C ASN A 232 10.29 -6.59 -12.90
N CYS A 233 10.77 -5.35 -12.77
CA CYS A 233 10.35 -4.25 -13.65
C CYS A 233 11.29 -4.08 -14.88
N GLY A 234 12.38 -4.82 -14.96
CA GLY A 234 13.25 -4.85 -16.13
C GLY A 234 12.65 -5.59 -17.31
N ASP A 235 13.27 -5.49 -18.48
CA ASP A 235 12.80 -6.13 -19.72
C ASP A 235 13.13 -7.63 -19.81
N GLY A 236 14.23 -8.05 -19.18
CA GLY A 236 14.72 -9.43 -19.22
C GLY A 236 14.28 -10.27 -18.03
N GLU A 237 14.35 -11.59 -18.16
CA GLU A 237 14.14 -12.48 -17.02
C GLU A 237 15.25 -12.35 -15.97
N PHE A 238 14.89 -12.58 -14.71
CA PHE A 238 15.83 -12.62 -13.59
C PHE A 238 15.55 -13.82 -12.71
N THR A 239 16.58 -14.59 -12.36
CA THR A 239 16.44 -15.68 -11.38
C THR A 239 16.94 -15.23 -10.01
N ALA A 240 16.03 -15.08 -9.08
CA ALA A 240 16.32 -14.75 -7.69
C ALA A 240 16.65 -16.02 -6.89
N HIS A 241 17.76 -15.98 -6.14
CA HIS A 241 18.16 -17.07 -5.25
C HIS A 241 17.98 -16.65 -3.79
N PHE A 242 17.14 -17.37 -3.08
CA PHE A 242 16.87 -17.15 -1.66
C PHE A 242 16.35 -18.46 -1.03
N ASP A 243 16.35 -18.53 0.30
CA ASP A 243 15.72 -19.63 1.02
C ASP A 243 14.19 -19.39 1.06
N ALA A 244 13.47 -20.04 0.17
CA ALA A 244 12.01 -19.97 0.15
C ALA A 244 11.36 -20.70 1.33
N GLN A 245 12.09 -21.58 2.04
CA GLN A 245 11.56 -22.50 3.06
C GLN A 245 10.29 -23.25 2.59
N ALA A 246 10.20 -23.49 1.29
CA ALA A 246 9.13 -24.20 0.60
C ALA A 246 9.67 -24.76 -0.71
N GLY A 247 9.19 -25.90 -1.16
CA GLY A 247 9.54 -26.49 -2.46
C GLY A 247 8.77 -25.85 -3.61
N CYS A 248 7.51 -25.50 -3.38
CA CYS A 248 6.62 -24.91 -4.37
C CYS A 248 5.59 -23.97 -3.74
N GLY A 249 4.83 -23.30 -4.59
CA GLY A 249 3.70 -22.45 -4.21
C GLY A 249 2.73 -22.28 -5.38
N ILE A 250 1.68 -21.50 -5.16
CA ILE A 250 0.69 -21.16 -6.18
C ILE A 250 0.69 -19.63 -6.35
N ASP A 251 0.90 -19.15 -7.55
CA ASP A 251 0.69 -17.72 -7.86
C ASP A 251 -0.82 -17.43 -7.82
N LEU A 252 -1.22 -16.53 -6.93
CA LEU A 252 -2.63 -16.19 -6.70
C LEU A 252 -3.24 -15.30 -7.81
N ILE A 253 -2.40 -14.79 -8.70
CA ILE A 253 -2.83 -13.98 -9.85
C ILE A 253 -3.18 -14.90 -11.03
N THR A 254 -2.29 -15.83 -11.37
CA THR A 254 -2.46 -16.72 -12.53
C THR A 254 -3.10 -18.06 -12.17
N GLY A 255 -2.93 -18.51 -10.94
CA GLY A 255 -3.30 -19.85 -10.49
C GLY A 255 -2.25 -20.93 -10.81
N ASP A 256 -1.11 -20.54 -11.37
CA ASP A 256 -0.06 -21.46 -11.77
C ASP A 256 0.77 -21.94 -10.59
N SER A 257 1.28 -23.17 -10.70
CA SER A 257 2.26 -23.70 -9.74
C SER A 257 3.64 -23.10 -10.00
N VAL A 258 4.30 -22.69 -8.93
CA VAL A 258 5.65 -22.10 -8.93
C VAL A 258 6.59 -23.00 -8.16
N ASP A 259 7.69 -23.41 -8.79
CA ASP A 259 8.75 -24.22 -8.17
C ASP A 259 9.90 -23.31 -7.72
N PHE A 260 10.40 -23.50 -6.51
CA PHE A 260 11.56 -22.78 -5.95
C PHE A 260 12.87 -23.55 -6.08
N GLY A 261 12.84 -24.77 -6.61
CA GLY A 261 14.04 -25.60 -6.83
C GLY A 261 14.99 -24.98 -7.86
N GLY A 262 16.14 -24.47 -7.40
CA GLY A 262 17.11 -23.81 -8.28
C GLY A 262 16.96 -22.28 -8.35
N GLY A 263 16.02 -21.68 -7.64
CA GLY A 263 15.72 -20.25 -7.62
C GLY A 263 14.38 -19.91 -8.26
N LEU A 264 13.89 -18.70 -8.02
CA LEU A 264 12.66 -18.19 -8.60
C LEU A 264 12.98 -17.35 -9.85
N THR A 265 12.58 -17.83 -11.03
CA THR A 265 12.70 -17.07 -12.27
C THR A 265 11.49 -16.16 -12.44
N ILE A 266 11.73 -14.85 -12.55
CA ILE A 266 10.73 -13.80 -12.72
C ILE A 266 10.92 -13.19 -14.10
N GLN A 267 9.92 -13.29 -14.96
CA GLN A 267 9.95 -12.70 -16.29
C GLN A 267 10.00 -11.17 -16.20
N GLY A 268 10.53 -10.53 -17.25
CA GLY A 268 10.51 -9.06 -17.34
C GLY A 268 9.10 -8.50 -17.25
N LYS A 269 8.95 -7.35 -16.59
CA LYS A 269 7.68 -6.64 -16.40
C LYS A 269 6.58 -7.51 -15.79
N THR A 270 6.96 -8.33 -14.79
CA THR A 270 6.05 -9.27 -14.13
C THR A 270 6.09 -9.12 -12.63
N ALA A 271 4.92 -9.26 -12.00
CA ALA A 271 4.75 -9.41 -10.56
C ALA A 271 3.99 -10.70 -10.25
N MET A 272 4.41 -11.39 -9.19
CA MET A 272 3.85 -12.64 -8.71
C MET A 272 3.50 -12.52 -7.23
N ILE A 273 2.35 -13.05 -6.84
CA ILE A 273 1.90 -13.15 -5.43
C ILE A 273 1.73 -14.63 -5.11
N ILE A 274 2.75 -15.24 -4.57
CA ILE A 274 2.85 -16.69 -4.44
C ILE A 274 2.50 -17.13 -3.03
N ARG A 275 1.43 -17.90 -2.85
CA ARG A 275 1.14 -18.58 -1.59
C ARG A 275 1.97 -19.86 -1.53
N THR A 276 2.81 -19.98 -0.53
CA THR A 276 3.61 -21.18 -0.32
C THR A 276 2.81 -22.25 0.43
N GLU A 277 2.98 -23.51 0.05
CA GLU A 277 2.53 -24.63 0.88
C GLU A 277 3.40 -24.68 2.14
N GLU A 278 2.77 -24.84 3.31
CA GLU A 278 3.53 -25.07 4.53
C GLU A 278 4.32 -26.38 4.40
N VAL A 279 5.64 -26.28 4.45
CA VAL A 279 6.44 -27.44 4.80
C VAL A 279 6.23 -27.64 6.30
N SER A 280 5.45 -28.65 6.66
CA SER A 280 5.41 -29.12 8.05
C SER A 280 6.84 -29.44 8.44
N LEU A 281 7.44 -28.58 9.24
CA LEU A 281 8.74 -28.90 9.84
C LEU A 281 8.53 -30.15 10.72
N PRO A 282 9.39 -31.14 10.60
CA PRO A 282 9.29 -32.38 11.34
C PRO A 282 9.48 -32.18 12.84
#